data_539dd856a37220f9c2736d563b5af574
#
_entry.id   539dd856a37220f9c2736d563b5af574
#
_cell.length_a   1.000
_cell.length_b   1.000
_cell.length_c   1.000
_cell.angle_alpha   90.00
_cell.angle_beta   90.00
_cell.angle_gamma   90.00
#
_symmetry.space_group_name_H-M   'P 1'
#
loop_
_entity.id
_entity.type
_entity.pdbx_description
1 polymer ?
#
loop_
_entity_poly.entity_id
_entity_poly.type
_entity_poly.pdbx_seq_one_letter_code
_entity_poly.pdbx_strand_id
1 'polypeptide(L)'
;RPGCVSIMTVHRSKGLEFPVVFVANTSHKFNQSDAIYPVLYHKKLGIGLMLRAGSSASRYKTLPYTAVVQTIKRETLSEEMRILYVALTRAQDALIITVPLKRPESELKNPAMFASAEATDAEAMLGAQNWALWLLTAAMLHPASEELWKYSELLPHHIPTEAPLNIRLLDPPPAVQAAEPEAPALPDDALTERLLEAFTWQSPNKALETIPVKVSVSAVTHTKQELTLRRPAFLQKSGMTGAERGTAIHAFLQSVPFGPQPPELEAEVQRQLDLHL
;
A
#
# COMPACT_ATOMS: atom_id res chain seq x y z
N ARG A 1 -22.11 6.15 13.74
CA ARG A 1 -22.89 6.15 14.99
C ARG A 1 -22.30 7.22 15.89
N PRO A 2 -23.08 8.13 16.44
CA PRO A 2 -22.59 9.13 17.38
C PRO A 2 -22.03 8.44 18.63
N GLY A 3 -20.90 8.95 19.16
CA GLY A 3 -20.26 8.42 20.36
C GLY A 3 -19.35 7.21 20.17
N CYS A 4 -19.00 6.84 18.93
CA CYS A 4 -18.08 5.74 18.67
C CYS A 4 -16.71 6.25 18.19
N VAL A 5 -15.63 5.65 18.69
CA VAL A 5 -14.28 5.81 18.13
C VAL A 5 -14.12 4.89 16.94
N SER A 6 -13.67 5.44 15.81
CA SER A 6 -13.42 4.68 14.58
C SER A 6 -11.94 4.41 14.42
N ILE A 7 -11.54 3.14 14.30
CA ILE A 7 -10.17 2.73 13.98
C ILE A 7 -10.12 2.34 12.52
N MET A 8 -9.23 2.96 11.76
CA MET A 8 -9.10 2.71 10.33
C MET A 8 -7.68 2.94 9.83
N THR A 9 -7.38 2.44 8.63
CA THR A 9 -6.13 2.76 7.96
C THR A 9 -6.18 4.15 7.33
N VAL A 10 -5.03 4.79 7.15
CA VAL A 10 -4.94 6.10 6.49
C VAL A 10 -5.57 6.08 5.09
N HIS A 11 -5.42 4.97 4.35
CA HIS A 11 -6.03 4.83 3.02
C HIS A 11 -7.57 4.94 3.06
N ARG A 12 -8.20 4.36 4.10
CA ARG A 12 -9.66 4.46 4.28
C ARG A 12 -10.14 5.83 4.72
N SER A 13 -9.28 6.63 5.31
CA SER A 13 -9.60 8.00 5.75
C SER A 13 -9.52 9.03 4.62
N LYS A 14 -9.02 8.65 3.43
CA LYS A 14 -8.88 9.58 2.30
C LYS A 14 -10.24 10.17 1.90
N GLY A 15 -10.30 11.51 1.89
CA GLY A 15 -11.53 12.25 1.57
C GLY A 15 -12.49 12.40 2.75
N LEU A 16 -12.18 11.84 3.93
CA LEU A 16 -12.94 12.03 5.15
C LEU A 16 -12.20 13.04 6.06
N GLU A 17 -12.95 13.71 6.92
CA GLU A 17 -12.42 14.62 7.94
C GLU A 17 -13.08 14.30 9.28
N PHE A 18 -12.34 14.53 10.37
CA PHE A 18 -12.79 14.21 11.72
C PHE A 18 -12.42 15.35 12.67
N PRO A 19 -13.27 15.67 13.66
CA PRO A 19 -12.94 16.71 14.64
C PRO A 19 -11.62 16.43 15.37
N VAL A 20 -11.41 15.18 15.81
CA VAL A 20 -10.19 14.77 16.50
C VAL A 20 -9.62 13.52 15.83
N VAL A 21 -8.32 13.56 15.54
CA VAL A 21 -7.60 12.44 14.92
C VAL A 21 -6.41 12.03 15.78
N PHE A 22 -6.31 10.73 16.04
CA PHE A 22 -5.14 10.10 16.64
C PHE A 22 -4.34 9.40 15.54
N VAL A 23 -3.09 9.83 15.32
CA VAL A 23 -2.15 9.12 14.46
C VAL A 23 -1.27 8.24 15.35
N ALA A 24 -1.45 6.94 15.23
CA ALA A 24 -0.74 5.93 16.03
C ALA A 24 0.18 5.07 15.16
N ASN A 25 0.99 4.23 15.81
CA ASN A 25 1.91 3.28 15.17
C ASN A 25 2.98 3.94 14.27
N THR A 26 3.37 5.17 14.61
CA THR A 26 4.32 5.97 13.81
C THR A 26 5.73 5.38 13.73
N SER A 27 6.11 4.49 14.65
CA SER A 27 7.39 3.77 14.66
C SER A 27 7.40 2.50 13.81
N HIS A 28 6.29 2.19 13.11
CA HIS A 28 6.24 1.05 12.20
C HIS A 28 7.21 1.25 11.02
N LYS A 29 8.02 0.23 10.75
CA LYS A 29 9.00 0.31 9.66
C LYS A 29 8.32 0.28 8.30
N PHE A 30 8.81 1.12 7.38
CA PHE A 30 8.38 1.09 5.99
C PHE A 30 8.69 -0.25 5.34
N ASN A 31 7.77 -0.72 4.51
CA ASN A 31 7.99 -1.94 3.75
C ASN A 31 8.98 -1.66 2.60
N GLN A 32 10.11 -2.36 2.61
CA GLN A 32 11.14 -2.28 1.57
C GLN A 32 11.28 -3.59 0.77
N SER A 33 10.29 -4.49 0.85
CA SER A 33 10.32 -5.79 0.18
C SER A 33 10.55 -5.68 -1.34
N ASP A 34 10.06 -4.63 -1.96
CA ASP A 34 10.14 -4.42 -3.41
C ASP A 34 11.56 -4.12 -3.90
N ALA A 35 12.48 -3.79 -2.99
CA ALA A 35 13.87 -3.45 -3.31
C ALA A 35 14.89 -4.57 -3.01
N ILE A 36 14.45 -5.79 -2.64
CA ILE A 36 15.36 -6.87 -2.20
C ILE A 36 15.51 -8.04 -3.18
N TYR A 37 14.68 -8.11 -4.21
CA TYR A 37 14.72 -9.22 -5.16
C TYR A 37 15.98 -9.18 -6.04
N PRO A 38 16.51 -10.35 -6.44
CA PRO A 38 17.71 -10.41 -7.29
C PRO A 38 17.54 -9.79 -8.68
N VAL A 39 16.31 -9.71 -9.15
CA VAL A 39 15.91 -9.08 -10.40
C VAL A 39 14.88 -8.01 -10.05
N LEU A 40 15.17 -6.78 -10.41
CA LEU A 40 14.29 -5.64 -10.20
C LEU A 40 13.97 -5.00 -11.54
N TYR A 41 12.74 -4.52 -11.64
CA TYR A 41 12.29 -3.76 -12.80
C TYR A 41 11.83 -2.36 -12.36
N HIS A 42 12.22 -1.36 -13.13
CA HIS A 42 11.75 0.00 -12.95
C HIS A 42 11.39 0.62 -14.30
N LYS A 43 10.19 1.24 -14.38
CA LYS A 43 9.62 1.77 -15.64
C LYS A 43 10.52 2.73 -16.43
N LYS A 44 11.40 3.48 -15.74
CA LYS A 44 12.31 4.45 -16.37
C LYS A 44 13.73 3.92 -16.53
N LEU A 45 14.19 3.06 -15.61
CA LEU A 45 15.57 2.58 -15.56
C LEU A 45 15.77 1.19 -16.17
N GLY A 46 14.66 0.49 -16.49
CA GLY A 46 14.71 -0.86 -17.01
C GLY A 46 14.98 -1.90 -15.95
N ILE A 47 15.81 -2.89 -16.24
CA ILE A 47 16.05 -4.06 -15.41
C ILE A 47 17.38 -3.92 -14.67
N GLY A 48 17.34 -4.08 -13.34
CA GLY A 48 18.51 -4.23 -12.49
C GLY A 48 18.70 -5.68 -12.05
N LEU A 49 19.91 -6.22 -12.21
CA LEU A 49 20.22 -7.61 -11.92
C LEU A 49 21.31 -7.74 -10.86
N MET A 50 21.16 -8.71 -9.95
CA MET A 50 22.28 -9.26 -9.20
C MET A 50 22.92 -10.39 -10.01
N LEU A 51 24.26 -10.38 -10.16
CA LEU A 51 25.00 -11.43 -10.83
C LEU A 51 25.55 -12.43 -9.81
N ARG A 52 25.68 -13.69 -10.20
CA ARG A 52 26.43 -14.72 -9.46
C ARG A 52 27.78 -14.92 -10.11
N ALA A 53 28.83 -15.00 -9.31
CA ALA A 53 30.17 -15.31 -9.81
C ALA A 53 30.39 -16.82 -9.80
N GLY A 54 30.44 -17.43 -10.98
CA GLY A 54 30.76 -18.84 -11.17
C GLY A 54 29.93 -19.79 -10.27
N SER A 55 30.58 -20.76 -9.64
CA SER A 55 29.96 -21.72 -8.70
C SER A 55 29.75 -21.16 -7.28
N SER A 56 30.20 -19.93 -7.02
CA SER A 56 30.07 -19.29 -5.71
C SER A 56 28.61 -18.96 -5.40
N ALA A 57 28.24 -19.08 -4.12
CA ALA A 57 26.95 -18.62 -3.61
C ALA A 57 26.86 -17.08 -3.55
N SER A 58 27.97 -16.37 -3.73
CA SER A 58 28.07 -14.91 -3.64
C SER A 58 27.33 -14.23 -4.79
N ARG A 59 26.56 -13.20 -4.46
CA ARG A 59 25.84 -12.35 -5.43
C ARG A 59 26.44 -10.96 -5.44
N TYR A 60 26.62 -10.41 -6.62
CA TYR A 60 27.13 -9.05 -6.84
C TYR A 60 26.02 -8.14 -7.30
N LYS A 61 25.91 -6.99 -6.65
CA LYS A 61 25.01 -5.91 -7.08
C LYS A 61 25.64 -5.19 -8.27
N THR A 62 24.99 -5.21 -9.42
CA THR A 62 25.43 -4.40 -10.55
C THR A 62 25.07 -2.92 -10.35
N LEU A 63 25.73 -2.04 -11.09
CA LEU A 63 25.43 -0.60 -11.04
C LEU A 63 23.96 -0.31 -11.42
N PRO A 64 23.39 -0.89 -12.52
CA PRO A 64 21.95 -0.75 -12.80
C PRO A 64 21.06 -1.25 -11.65
N TYR A 65 21.42 -2.37 -11.02
CA TYR A 65 20.67 -2.88 -9.87
C TYR A 65 20.65 -1.85 -8.73
N THR A 66 21.81 -1.29 -8.40
CA THR A 66 21.94 -0.29 -7.32
C THR A 66 21.11 0.97 -7.65
N ALA A 67 21.16 1.44 -8.89
CA ALA A 67 20.37 2.58 -9.34
C ALA A 67 18.87 2.33 -9.22
N VAL A 68 18.40 1.14 -9.63
CA VAL A 68 16.99 0.75 -9.49
C VAL A 68 16.57 0.68 -8.03
N VAL A 69 17.37 0.05 -7.16
CA VAL A 69 17.11 -0.02 -5.70
C VAL A 69 16.96 1.37 -5.09
N GLN A 70 17.89 2.28 -5.39
CA GLN A 70 17.84 3.64 -4.86
C GLN A 70 16.60 4.40 -5.33
N THR A 71 16.23 4.22 -6.59
CA THR A 71 15.04 4.85 -7.14
C THR A 71 13.76 4.32 -6.51
N ILE A 72 13.62 2.99 -6.37
CA ILE A 72 12.47 2.38 -5.69
C ILE A 72 12.37 2.87 -4.25
N LYS A 73 13.49 2.92 -3.51
CA LYS A 73 13.49 3.44 -2.13
C LYS A 73 13.03 4.89 -2.04
N ARG A 74 13.50 5.75 -2.94
CA ARG A 74 13.06 7.16 -2.99
C ARG A 74 11.57 7.29 -3.33
N GLU A 75 11.08 6.50 -4.25
CA GLU A 75 9.65 6.49 -4.60
C GLU A 75 8.80 5.99 -3.43
N THR A 76 9.24 4.93 -2.72
CA THR A 76 8.57 4.45 -1.51
C THR A 76 8.51 5.53 -0.42
N LEU A 77 9.63 6.19 -0.13
CA LEU A 77 9.65 7.26 0.87
C LEU A 77 8.78 8.45 0.47
N SER A 78 8.76 8.79 -0.81
CA SER A 78 7.87 9.84 -1.34
C SER A 78 6.40 9.47 -1.17
N GLU A 79 6.03 8.21 -1.32
CA GLU A 79 4.68 7.74 -1.10
C GLU A 79 4.32 7.72 0.40
N GLU A 80 5.23 7.26 1.26
CA GLU A 80 5.05 7.29 2.71
C GLU A 80 4.86 8.73 3.23
N MET A 81 5.60 9.69 2.68
CA MET A 81 5.42 11.11 3.00
C MET A 81 4.04 11.62 2.57
N ARG A 82 3.54 11.20 1.40
CA ARG A 82 2.18 11.56 0.97
C ARG A 82 1.11 10.92 1.86
N ILE A 83 1.31 9.68 2.28
CA ILE A 83 0.38 9.00 3.20
C ILE A 83 0.39 9.70 4.55
N LEU A 84 1.57 10.08 5.06
CA LEU A 84 1.67 10.86 6.29
C LEU A 84 0.96 12.20 6.16
N TYR A 85 1.18 12.94 5.07
CA TYR A 85 0.46 14.19 4.80
C TYR A 85 -1.06 13.99 4.83
N VAL A 86 -1.56 12.92 4.20
CA VAL A 86 -3.00 12.59 4.25
C VAL A 86 -3.44 12.35 5.70
N ALA A 87 -2.67 11.61 6.50
CA ALA A 87 -3.00 11.34 7.90
C ALA A 87 -3.10 12.63 8.72
N LEU A 88 -2.10 13.52 8.58
CA LEU A 88 -2.02 14.77 9.33
C LEU A 88 -3.13 15.77 8.95
N THR A 89 -3.60 15.72 7.72
CA THR A 89 -4.65 16.63 7.21
C THR A 89 -6.08 16.13 7.41
N ARG A 90 -6.30 15.05 8.18
CA ARG A 90 -7.66 14.55 8.48
C ARG A 90 -8.32 15.22 9.67
N ALA A 91 -7.56 15.86 10.53
CA ALA A 91 -8.06 16.53 11.71
C ALA A 91 -8.61 17.92 11.36
N GLN A 92 -9.80 18.23 11.88
CA GLN A 92 -10.42 19.56 11.82
C GLN A 92 -10.02 20.41 13.03
N ASP A 93 -10.18 19.89 14.25
CA ASP A 93 -9.99 20.65 15.49
C ASP A 93 -8.71 20.26 16.23
N ALA A 94 -8.42 18.96 16.34
CA ALA A 94 -7.27 18.48 17.09
C ALA A 94 -6.61 17.26 16.44
N LEU A 95 -5.28 17.34 16.34
CA LEU A 95 -4.42 16.26 15.86
C LEU A 95 -3.55 15.78 17.03
N ILE A 96 -3.62 14.51 17.36
CA ILE A 96 -2.82 13.88 18.40
C ILE A 96 -1.94 12.81 17.75
N ILE A 97 -0.64 12.96 17.91
CA ILE A 97 0.34 12.03 17.34
C ILE A 97 1.00 11.28 18.49
N THR A 98 1.00 9.96 18.43
CA THR A 98 1.67 9.13 19.44
C THR A 98 2.90 8.48 18.84
N VAL A 99 4.05 8.66 19.50
CA VAL A 99 5.32 8.08 19.09
C VAL A 99 5.85 7.19 20.22
N PRO A 100 5.76 5.86 20.09
CA PRO A 100 6.30 4.97 21.09
C PRO A 100 7.83 4.95 21.03
N LEU A 101 8.48 5.23 22.16
CA LEU A 101 9.92 5.18 22.33
C LEU A 101 10.25 4.09 23.35
N LYS A 102 11.11 3.15 22.98
CA LYS A 102 11.60 2.09 23.88
C LYS A 102 12.83 2.51 24.67
N ARG A 103 13.68 3.28 24.03
CA ARG A 103 14.95 3.80 24.59
C ARG A 103 15.12 5.25 24.12
N PRO A 104 14.54 6.23 24.80
CA PRO A 104 14.57 7.63 24.39
C PRO A 104 15.98 8.14 24.11
N GLU A 105 16.97 7.79 24.98
CA GLU A 105 18.36 8.24 24.82
C GLU A 105 19.00 7.82 23.49
N SER A 106 18.62 6.70 22.92
CA SER A 106 19.15 6.22 21.64
C SER A 106 18.28 6.61 20.45
N GLU A 107 16.96 6.63 20.65
CA GLU A 107 16.01 6.85 19.56
C GLU A 107 15.84 8.33 19.21
N LEU A 108 16.12 9.25 20.16
CA LEU A 108 16.08 10.69 19.95
C LEU A 108 17.39 11.27 19.38
N LYS A 109 18.51 10.52 19.38
CA LYS A 109 19.80 11.01 18.84
C LYS A 109 19.72 11.40 17.37
N ASN A 110 19.15 10.56 16.53
CA ASN A 110 19.02 10.84 15.09
C ASN A 110 18.07 12.02 14.80
N PRO A 111 16.86 12.08 15.37
CA PRO A 111 16.01 13.26 15.25
C PRO A 111 16.69 14.54 15.68
N ALA A 112 17.41 14.53 16.81
CA ALA A 112 18.16 15.69 17.32
C ALA A 112 19.28 16.11 16.39
N MET A 113 20.05 15.15 15.88
CA MET A 113 21.12 15.42 14.92
C MET A 113 20.58 16.09 13.65
N PHE A 114 19.45 15.61 13.13
CA PHE A 114 18.82 16.21 11.95
C PHE A 114 18.19 17.57 12.24
N ALA A 115 17.64 17.77 13.43
CA ALA A 115 17.07 19.05 13.85
C ALA A 115 18.18 20.09 14.13
N SER A 116 19.40 19.68 14.54
CA SER A 116 20.52 20.59 14.80
C SER A 116 21.27 21.03 13.54
N ALA A 117 21.03 20.40 12.39
CA ALA A 117 21.64 20.82 11.12
C ALA A 117 21.04 22.15 10.63
N GLU A 118 21.88 23.06 10.11
CA GLU A 118 21.44 24.38 9.60
C GLU A 118 20.42 24.28 8.45
N ALA A 119 20.43 23.18 7.72
CA ALA A 119 19.38 22.81 6.78
C ALA A 119 19.05 21.35 6.99
N THR A 120 17.79 21.01 7.14
CA THR A 120 17.36 19.63 7.15
C THR A 120 17.73 19.01 5.81
N ASP A 121 18.83 18.26 5.78
CA ASP A 121 19.36 17.67 4.56
C ASP A 121 18.33 16.69 4.00
N ALA A 122 17.95 16.88 2.75
CA ALA A 122 17.05 15.96 2.07
C ALA A 122 17.56 14.51 2.09
N GLU A 123 18.89 14.31 2.08
CA GLU A 123 19.48 12.98 2.21
C GLU A 123 19.25 12.35 3.59
N ALA A 124 19.28 13.16 4.65
CA ALA A 124 18.97 12.70 6.00
C ALA A 124 17.52 12.17 6.09
N MET A 125 16.58 12.86 5.46
CA MET A 125 15.18 12.43 5.35
C MET A 125 15.03 11.13 4.55
N LEU A 126 15.88 10.90 3.55
CA LEU A 126 15.88 9.66 2.75
C LEU A 126 16.38 8.44 3.54
N GLY A 127 17.05 8.62 4.68
CA GLY A 127 17.44 7.56 5.60
C GLY A 127 16.33 7.07 6.52
N ALA A 128 15.17 7.73 6.54
CA ALA A 128 14.07 7.37 7.41
C ALA A 128 13.55 5.95 7.16
N GLN A 129 13.28 5.24 8.24
CA GLN A 129 12.71 3.89 8.21
C GLN A 129 11.25 3.85 8.69
N ASN A 130 10.75 4.95 9.24
CA ASN A 130 9.41 5.08 9.80
C ASN A 130 9.01 6.57 9.87
N TRP A 131 7.75 6.82 10.15
CA TRP A 131 7.24 8.19 10.32
C TRP A 131 7.77 8.88 11.59
N ALA A 132 8.10 8.10 12.62
CA ALA A 132 8.57 8.65 13.90
C ALA A 132 9.81 9.54 13.73
N LEU A 133 10.76 9.16 12.86
CA LEU A 133 11.94 9.97 12.58
C LEU A 133 11.57 11.36 12.06
N TRP A 134 10.70 11.44 11.06
CA TRP A 134 10.27 12.73 10.49
C TRP A 134 9.49 13.58 11.48
N LEU A 135 8.56 12.95 12.22
CA LEU A 135 7.71 13.62 13.20
C LEU A 135 8.52 14.14 14.39
N LEU A 136 9.45 13.33 14.91
CA LEU A 136 10.32 13.75 16.02
C LEU A 136 11.30 14.84 15.59
N THR A 137 11.89 14.75 14.40
CA THR A 137 12.76 15.81 13.87
C THR A 137 11.99 17.12 13.78
N ALA A 138 10.78 17.11 13.22
CA ALA A 138 9.93 18.31 13.13
C ALA A 138 9.51 18.82 14.52
N ALA A 139 9.17 17.92 15.45
CA ALA A 139 8.82 18.30 16.81
C ALA A 139 10.00 18.93 17.56
N MET A 140 11.21 18.41 17.39
CA MET A 140 12.43 18.94 18.04
C MET A 140 12.80 20.36 17.54
N LEU A 141 12.42 20.72 16.33
CA LEU A 141 12.60 22.09 15.84
C LEU A 141 11.65 23.11 16.50
N HIS A 142 10.61 22.65 17.18
CA HIS A 142 9.63 23.51 17.82
C HIS A 142 10.09 23.93 19.23
N PRO A 143 9.87 25.21 19.67
CA PRO A 143 10.27 25.68 20.99
C PRO A 143 9.71 24.86 22.18
N ALA A 144 8.56 24.20 22.02
CA ALA A 144 7.97 23.33 23.05
C ALA A 144 8.71 22.01 23.28
N SER A 145 9.80 21.74 22.56
CA SER A 145 10.50 20.44 22.57
C SER A 145 11.68 20.35 23.54
N GLU A 146 11.91 21.34 24.39
CA GLU A 146 13.06 21.35 25.32
C GLU A 146 13.25 20.04 26.12
N GLU A 147 12.14 19.42 26.49
CA GLU A 147 12.17 18.14 27.21
C GLU A 147 12.74 16.98 26.39
N LEU A 148 12.48 16.97 25.08
CA LEU A 148 13.02 15.96 24.18
C LEU A 148 14.55 16.10 24.00
N TRP A 149 15.04 17.33 23.99
CA TRP A 149 16.47 17.62 23.82
C TRP A 149 17.32 17.09 24.98
N LYS A 150 16.77 16.96 26.18
CA LYS A 150 17.48 16.42 27.35
C LYS A 150 18.01 14.98 27.13
N TYR A 151 17.38 14.22 26.22
CA TYR A 151 17.76 12.86 25.90
C TYR A 151 18.80 12.77 24.76
N SER A 152 19.11 13.86 24.08
CA SER A 152 19.96 13.83 22.87
C SER A 152 21.42 14.16 23.12
N GLU A 153 21.76 14.73 24.27
CA GLU A 153 23.10 15.26 24.58
C GLU A 153 23.55 16.41 23.64
N LEU A 154 22.68 16.91 22.78
CA LEU A 154 22.93 18.01 21.86
C LEU A 154 22.26 19.29 22.35
N LEU A 155 22.77 20.44 21.90
CA LEU A 155 22.16 21.73 22.20
C LEU A 155 20.86 21.90 21.39
N PRO A 156 19.80 22.42 22.03
CA PRO A 156 18.55 22.68 21.34
C PRO A 156 18.73 23.66 20.17
N HIS A 157 18.13 23.33 19.03
CA HIS A 157 18.00 24.21 17.90
C HIS A 157 16.51 24.36 17.58
N HIS A 158 15.97 25.56 17.75
CA HIS A 158 14.56 25.83 17.53
C HIS A 158 14.35 26.82 16.38
N ILE A 159 13.33 26.57 15.59
CA ILE A 159 12.85 27.51 14.58
C ILE A 159 11.73 28.34 15.21
N PRO A 160 11.80 29.68 15.17
CA PRO A 160 10.72 30.53 15.65
C PRO A 160 9.40 30.18 14.95
N THR A 161 8.38 29.85 15.73
CA THR A 161 7.04 29.52 15.22
C THR A 161 5.98 29.86 16.25
N GLU A 162 4.83 30.33 15.79
CA GLU A 162 3.63 30.56 16.60
C GLU A 162 2.65 29.37 16.54
N ALA A 163 2.97 28.32 15.79
CA ALA A 163 2.11 27.16 15.67
C ALA A 163 1.92 26.49 17.04
N PRO A 164 0.68 26.20 17.47
CA PRO A 164 0.45 25.56 18.75
C PRO A 164 0.92 24.09 18.69
N LEU A 165 1.87 23.74 19.54
CA LEU A 165 2.31 22.37 19.73
C LEU A 165 2.45 22.08 21.21
N ASN A 166 1.86 20.97 21.68
CA ASN A 166 1.99 20.50 23.05
C ASN A 166 2.66 19.11 23.02
N ILE A 167 3.84 19.02 23.62
CA ILE A 167 4.60 17.77 23.69
C ILE A 167 4.50 17.25 25.12
N ARG A 168 4.16 15.96 25.26
CA ARG A 168 4.07 15.27 26.54
C ARG A 168 4.85 13.98 26.47
N LEU A 169 5.80 13.79 27.37
CA LEU A 169 6.41 12.51 27.65
C LEU A 169 5.53 11.79 28.66
N LEU A 170 5.11 10.60 28.31
CA LEU A 170 4.28 9.75 29.15
C LEU A 170 5.06 8.49 29.49
N ASP A 171 5.06 8.14 30.77
CA ASP A 171 5.54 6.82 31.17
C ASP A 171 4.66 5.72 30.54
N PRO A 172 5.23 4.55 30.23
CA PRO A 172 4.43 3.46 29.73
C PRO A 172 3.31 3.17 30.75
N PRO A 173 2.07 2.95 30.27
CA PRO A 173 0.99 2.58 31.17
C PRO A 173 1.43 1.36 31.97
N PRO A 174 1.05 1.26 33.26
CA PRO A 174 1.32 0.06 34.04
C PRO A 174 0.86 -1.15 33.22
N ALA A 175 1.70 -2.19 33.17
CA ALA A 175 1.34 -3.40 32.47
C ALA A 175 -0.05 -3.80 32.94
N VAL A 176 -1.03 -3.66 32.05
CA VAL A 176 -2.35 -4.23 32.30
C VAL A 176 -2.07 -5.70 32.51
N GLN A 177 -2.07 -6.14 33.76
CA GLN A 177 -2.14 -7.56 34.02
C GLN A 177 -3.36 -8.00 33.21
N ALA A 178 -3.10 -8.71 32.10
CA ALA A 178 -4.18 -9.33 31.39
C ALA A 178 -4.95 -10.07 32.47
N ALA A 179 -6.16 -9.62 32.77
CA ALA A 179 -7.03 -10.41 33.61
C ALA A 179 -6.89 -11.82 33.04
N GLU A 180 -6.44 -12.77 33.88
CA GLU A 180 -6.41 -14.15 33.43
C GLU A 180 -7.73 -14.36 32.72
N PRO A 181 -7.72 -14.80 31.46
CA PRO A 181 -8.96 -14.97 30.74
C PRO A 181 -9.81 -15.83 31.68
N GLU A 182 -10.89 -15.25 32.22
CA GLU A 182 -11.87 -16.04 32.99
C GLU A 182 -12.05 -17.29 32.17
N ALA A 183 -11.70 -18.45 32.75
CA ALA A 183 -11.83 -19.70 32.05
C ALA A 183 -13.21 -19.67 31.42
N PRO A 184 -13.31 -19.80 30.09
CA PRO A 184 -14.57 -19.59 29.40
C PRO A 184 -15.59 -20.41 30.15
N ALA A 185 -16.60 -19.75 30.72
CA ALA A 185 -17.69 -20.45 31.41
C ALA A 185 -18.08 -21.58 30.48
N LEU A 186 -18.02 -22.82 30.98
CA LEU A 186 -18.38 -23.98 30.20
C LEU A 186 -19.69 -23.63 29.51
N PRO A 187 -19.78 -23.74 28.19
CA PRO A 187 -20.97 -23.35 27.47
C PRO A 187 -22.14 -24.12 28.09
N ASP A 188 -23.22 -23.42 28.35
CA ASP A 188 -24.49 -24.03 28.79
C ASP A 188 -24.78 -25.21 27.87
N ASP A 189 -25.07 -26.38 28.46
CA ASP A 189 -25.29 -27.62 27.68
C ASP A 189 -26.32 -27.40 26.57
N ALA A 190 -27.33 -26.58 26.82
CA ALA A 190 -28.34 -26.19 25.84
C ALA A 190 -27.76 -25.34 24.69
N LEU A 191 -26.74 -24.49 24.96
CA LEU A 191 -26.04 -23.73 23.90
C LEU A 191 -25.15 -24.66 23.08
N THR A 192 -24.49 -25.62 23.75
CA THR A 192 -23.64 -26.61 23.09
C THR A 192 -24.46 -27.50 22.16
N GLU A 193 -25.63 -27.98 22.58
CA GLU A 193 -26.54 -28.76 21.75
C GLU A 193 -27.00 -27.94 20.53
N ARG A 194 -27.44 -26.71 20.73
CA ARG A 194 -27.86 -25.84 19.63
C ARG A 194 -26.73 -25.55 18.63
N LEU A 195 -25.51 -25.39 19.10
CA LEU A 195 -24.34 -25.20 18.23
C LEU A 195 -24.03 -26.48 17.46
N LEU A 196 -24.06 -27.66 18.12
CA LEU A 196 -23.88 -28.94 17.45
C LEU A 196 -24.95 -29.18 16.39
N GLU A 197 -26.21 -28.88 16.70
CA GLU A 197 -27.32 -28.96 15.75
C GLU A 197 -27.12 -28.02 14.55
N ALA A 198 -26.67 -26.77 14.81
CA ALA A 198 -26.36 -25.80 13.75
C ALA A 198 -25.15 -26.22 12.90
N PHE A 199 -24.11 -26.82 13.48
CA PHE A 199 -22.95 -27.32 12.73
C PHE A 199 -23.21 -28.62 11.98
N THR A 200 -24.13 -29.45 12.46
CA THR A 200 -24.53 -30.69 11.78
C THR A 200 -25.67 -30.51 10.81
N TRP A 201 -26.30 -29.32 10.82
CA TRP A 201 -27.38 -29.02 9.88
C TRP A 201 -26.89 -29.14 8.43
N GLN A 202 -27.61 -29.89 7.64
CA GLN A 202 -27.39 -30.01 6.21
C GLN A 202 -28.55 -29.39 5.46
N SER A 203 -28.23 -28.59 4.45
CA SER A 203 -29.27 -28.02 3.59
C SER A 203 -30.14 -29.11 2.97
N PRO A 204 -31.48 -29.03 3.07
CA PRO A 204 -32.38 -29.95 2.37
C PRO A 204 -32.21 -29.89 0.84
N ASN A 205 -31.59 -28.81 0.35
CA ASN A 205 -31.32 -28.58 -1.07
C ASN A 205 -29.83 -28.77 -1.41
N LYS A 206 -29.17 -29.78 -0.84
CA LYS A 206 -27.75 -30.07 -1.04
C LYS A 206 -27.33 -30.11 -2.52
N ALA A 207 -28.22 -30.52 -3.40
CA ALA A 207 -28.00 -30.49 -4.85
C ALA A 207 -27.79 -29.08 -5.41
N LEU A 208 -28.30 -28.03 -4.73
CA LEU A 208 -28.13 -26.64 -5.14
C LEU A 208 -26.78 -26.05 -4.69
N GLU A 209 -26.08 -26.67 -3.73
CA GLU A 209 -24.78 -26.20 -3.24
C GLU A 209 -23.68 -26.27 -4.32
N THR A 210 -23.87 -27.14 -5.32
CA THR A 210 -22.97 -27.25 -6.47
C THR A 210 -23.23 -26.21 -7.55
N ILE A 211 -24.31 -25.45 -7.44
CA ILE A 211 -24.65 -24.42 -8.43
C ILE A 211 -23.89 -23.14 -8.08
N PRO A 212 -22.96 -22.66 -8.91
CA PRO A 212 -22.22 -21.46 -8.62
C PRO A 212 -23.16 -20.24 -8.62
N VAL A 213 -23.07 -19.40 -7.57
CA VAL A 213 -23.88 -18.18 -7.40
C VAL A 213 -23.63 -17.15 -8.53
N LYS A 214 -22.42 -17.20 -9.11
CA LYS A 214 -22.04 -16.38 -10.28
C LYS A 214 -21.39 -17.28 -11.30
N VAL A 215 -21.88 -17.27 -12.51
CA VAL A 215 -21.29 -17.98 -13.65
C VAL A 215 -20.89 -16.93 -14.66
N SER A 216 -19.64 -16.97 -15.14
CA SER A 216 -19.22 -16.10 -16.24
C SER A 216 -19.95 -16.52 -17.52
N VAL A 217 -20.24 -15.56 -18.39
CA VAL A 217 -20.87 -15.84 -19.69
C VAL A 217 -20.06 -16.86 -20.47
N SER A 218 -18.74 -16.81 -20.41
CA SER A 218 -17.83 -17.79 -21.03
C SER A 218 -17.98 -19.20 -20.44
N ALA A 219 -18.27 -19.36 -19.15
CA ALA A 219 -18.49 -20.67 -18.55
C ALA A 219 -19.83 -21.29 -18.99
N VAL A 220 -20.85 -20.49 -19.23
CA VAL A 220 -22.14 -20.94 -19.75
C VAL A 220 -22.02 -21.35 -21.23
N THR A 221 -21.21 -20.62 -22.00
CA THR A 221 -20.99 -20.90 -23.42
C THR A 221 -20.04 -22.08 -23.68
N HIS A 222 -19.21 -22.45 -22.69
CA HIS A 222 -18.28 -23.57 -22.77
C HIS A 222 -18.76 -24.87 -22.11
N THR A 223 -20.04 -24.95 -21.71
CA THR A 223 -20.61 -26.27 -21.37
C THR A 223 -20.53 -27.14 -22.62
N LYS A 224 -19.60 -28.12 -22.59
CA LYS A 224 -19.40 -29.09 -23.66
C LYS A 224 -20.64 -29.96 -23.83
N GLN A 225 -21.67 -29.44 -24.42
CA GLN A 225 -22.47 -30.21 -25.32
C GLN A 225 -21.85 -29.98 -26.71
N GLU A 226 -21.24 -30.99 -27.27
CA GLU A 226 -20.97 -31.10 -28.69
C GLU A 226 -22.31 -31.09 -29.43
N LEU A 227 -22.98 -29.93 -29.41
CA LEU A 227 -23.90 -29.59 -30.44
C LEU A 227 -23.07 -29.38 -31.68
N THR A 228 -22.91 -30.40 -32.49
CA THR A 228 -22.50 -30.29 -33.87
C THR A 228 -23.54 -29.44 -34.61
N LEU A 229 -23.51 -28.15 -34.30
CA LEU A 229 -24.20 -27.14 -35.08
C LEU A 229 -23.49 -27.12 -36.43
N ARG A 230 -24.01 -27.84 -37.42
CA ARG A 230 -23.65 -27.62 -38.82
C ARG A 230 -23.73 -26.13 -39.05
N ARG A 231 -22.57 -25.48 -39.23
CA ARG A 231 -22.52 -24.07 -39.59
C ARG A 231 -23.37 -23.90 -40.87
N PRO A 232 -24.35 -23.01 -40.89
CA PRO A 232 -25.09 -22.71 -42.09
C PRO A 232 -24.14 -22.34 -43.22
N ALA A 233 -24.42 -22.79 -44.46
CA ALA A 233 -23.52 -22.62 -45.61
C ALA A 233 -23.13 -21.16 -45.90
N PHE A 234 -23.91 -20.19 -45.43
CA PHE A 234 -23.61 -18.76 -45.59
C PHE A 234 -22.52 -18.24 -44.65
N LEU A 235 -22.20 -18.99 -43.57
CA LEU A 235 -21.11 -18.68 -42.63
C LEU A 235 -19.78 -19.35 -43.02
N GLN A 236 -19.76 -20.13 -44.10
CA GLN A 236 -18.55 -20.78 -44.62
C GLN A 236 -17.70 -19.88 -45.52
N LYS A 237 -18.08 -18.61 -45.72
CA LYS A 237 -17.26 -17.64 -46.39
C LYS A 237 -16.05 -17.28 -45.57
N SER A 238 -14.88 -17.46 -46.15
CA SER A 238 -13.56 -17.08 -45.65
C SER A 238 -13.54 -15.64 -45.18
N GLY A 239 -13.64 -15.45 -43.84
CA GLY A 239 -13.54 -14.14 -43.19
C GLY A 239 -13.30 -14.32 -41.70
N MET A 240 -12.70 -13.34 -41.09
CA MET A 240 -12.43 -13.32 -39.64
C MET A 240 -13.70 -13.62 -38.85
N THR A 241 -13.58 -14.46 -37.83
CA THR A 241 -14.67 -14.68 -36.84
C THR A 241 -15.00 -13.38 -36.10
N GLY A 242 -16.20 -13.28 -35.53
CA GLY A 242 -16.57 -12.10 -34.75
C GLY A 242 -15.59 -11.80 -33.60
N ALA A 243 -14.99 -12.81 -32.99
CA ALA A 243 -13.98 -12.68 -31.94
C ALA A 243 -12.64 -12.14 -32.52
N GLU A 244 -12.17 -12.69 -33.61
CA GLU A 244 -10.95 -12.22 -34.29
C GLU A 244 -11.10 -10.78 -34.79
N ARG A 245 -12.27 -10.44 -35.32
CA ARG A 245 -12.60 -9.07 -35.73
C ARG A 245 -12.61 -8.12 -34.54
N GLY A 246 -13.20 -8.53 -33.40
CA GLY A 246 -13.19 -7.75 -32.17
C GLY A 246 -11.77 -7.50 -31.68
N THR A 247 -10.93 -8.53 -31.65
CA THR A 247 -9.51 -8.42 -31.24
C THR A 247 -8.73 -7.48 -32.17
N ALA A 248 -8.92 -7.60 -33.49
CA ALA A 248 -8.27 -6.72 -34.46
C ALA A 248 -8.68 -5.26 -34.30
N ILE A 249 -9.99 -5.00 -34.07
CA ILE A 249 -10.48 -3.62 -33.82
C ILE A 249 -9.88 -3.07 -32.53
N HIS A 250 -9.81 -3.85 -31.45
CA HIS A 250 -9.19 -3.41 -30.20
C HIS A 250 -7.71 -3.11 -30.37
N ALA A 251 -6.95 -3.96 -31.06
CA ALA A 251 -5.53 -3.74 -31.34
C ALA A 251 -5.32 -2.46 -32.15
N PHE A 252 -6.12 -2.26 -33.17
CA PHE A 252 -6.08 -1.04 -33.98
C PHE A 252 -6.33 0.21 -33.13
N LEU A 253 -7.41 0.22 -32.33
CA LEU A 253 -7.78 1.37 -31.49
C LEU A 253 -6.73 1.67 -30.40
N GLN A 254 -6.02 0.67 -29.88
CA GLN A 254 -4.94 0.87 -28.92
C GLN A 254 -3.75 1.66 -29.49
N SER A 255 -3.55 1.57 -30.80
CA SER A 255 -2.40 2.18 -31.50
C SER A 255 -2.73 3.51 -32.17
N VAL A 256 -4.01 3.92 -32.17
CA VAL A 256 -4.44 5.21 -32.72
C VAL A 256 -3.99 6.35 -31.81
N PRO A 257 -3.28 7.37 -32.30
CA PRO A 257 -2.90 8.52 -31.49
C PRO A 257 -4.13 9.34 -31.09
N PHE A 258 -4.27 9.60 -29.78
CA PHE A 258 -5.29 10.48 -29.25
C PHE A 258 -4.92 11.95 -29.52
N GLY A 259 -5.73 12.64 -30.31
CA GLY A 259 -5.54 14.05 -30.64
C GLY A 259 -6.88 14.74 -30.88
N PRO A 260 -6.90 16.10 -30.95
CA PRO A 260 -8.11 16.87 -31.17
C PRO A 260 -8.72 16.67 -32.56
N GLN A 261 -7.98 16.13 -33.51
CA GLN A 261 -8.45 15.69 -34.82
C GLN A 261 -8.11 14.22 -35.01
N PRO A 262 -9.09 13.33 -35.20
CA PRO A 262 -8.81 11.93 -35.49
C PRO A 262 -8.09 11.82 -36.86
N PRO A 263 -7.09 10.92 -37.00
CA PRO A 263 -6.44 10.67 -38.27
C PRO A 263 -7.44 10.08 -39.28
N GLU A 264 -7.21 10.30 -40.55
CA GLU A 264 -7.97 9.57 -41.57
C GLU A 264 -7.74 8.07 -41.46
N LEU A 265 -8.82 7.31 -41.48
CA LEU A 265 -8.81 5.87 -41.20
C LEU A 265 -7.83 5.09 -42.08
N GLU A 266 -7.85 5.37 -43.39
CA GLU A 266 -6.99 4.68 -44.33
C GLU A 266 -5.51 4.97 -44.10
N ALA A 267 -5.14 6.21 -43.84
CA ALA A 267 -3.77 6.61 -43.53
C ALA A 267 -3.28 5.98 -42.21
N GLU A 268 -4.14 5.88 -41.20
CA GLU A 268 -3.79 5.27 -39.95
C GLU A 268 -3.63 3.75 -40.03
N VAL A 269 -4.49 3.07 -40.82
CA VAL A 269 -4.35 1.64 -41.09
C VAL A 269 -3.01 1.38 -41.78
N GLN A 270 -2.65 2.17 -42.78
CA GLN A 270 -1.38 2.01 -43.49
C GLN A 270 -0.21 2.24 -42.56
N ARG A 271 -0.25 3.27 -41.75
CA ARG A 271 0.78 3.57 -40.72
C ARG A 271 1.01 2.40 -39.77
N GLN A 272 -0.07 1.76 -39.30
CA GLN A 272 0.04 0.63 -38.37
C GLN A 272 0.55 -0.64 -39.03
N LEU A 273 0.16 -0.88 -40.27
CA LEU A 273 0.71 -1.97 -41.07
C LEU A 273 2.22 -1.81 -41.33
N ASP A 274 2.69 -0.60 -41.64
CA ASP A 274 4.11 -0.29 -41.84
C ASP A 274 4.93 -0.45 -40.56
N LEU A 275 4.33 -0.25 -39.40
CA LEU A 275 4.94 -0.47 -38.09
C LEU A 275 4.84 -1.92 -37.61
N HIS A 276 4.21 -2.82 -38.35
CA HIS A 276 3.94 -4.21 -37.95
C HIS A 276 3.18 -4.34 -36.62
N LEU A 277 2.26 -3.39 -36.34
CA LEU A 277 1.38 -3.35 -35.15
C LEU A 277 0.08 -4.12 -35.41
#